data_47cd68d7eeece283036255b7f9db3cce
#
_entry.id   47cd68d7eeece283036255b7f9db3cce
#
_cell.length_a   1.000
_cell.length_b   1.000
_cell.length_c   1.000
_cell.angle_alpha   90.00
_cell.angle_beta   90.00
_cell.angle_gamma   90.00
#
_symmetry.space_group_name_H-M   'P 1'
#
loop_
_entity.id
_entity.type
_entity.pdbx_description
1 polymer ?
#
loop_
_entity_poly.entity_id
_entity_poly.type
_entity_poly.pdbx_seq_one_letter_code
_entity_poly.pdbx_strand_id
1 'polypeptide(L)'
;MVRNDVNHNEELKRIKEITYRVKEINYAQIFNDTVKESVWLSKKNFSLNNSASYYSFMYTLYRILDEVQPKNILELGLGQTSKMTTQYAKYYNDSHLLIIEGDQLWIDNFSNKLNIESNVDIVQRDVETFTYNDTENLRFKDFDEATGDNKFDLIIIDGPQGFISVPEFHELEYSRSNVWSLIDNNLADEFVIIIDDYDRQGEKNTMARVEELLREKKIEFYNFKSTGLKEQYVICSSGYRFVSWF
;
A
#
# COMPACT_ATOMS: atom_id res chain seq x y z
N MET A 1 18.90 -16.43 36.93
CA MET A 1 19.06 -15.34 35.93
C MET A 1 18.16 -15.54 34.73
N VAL A 2 18.15 -16.68 34.05
CA VAL A 2 17.37 -16.91 32.79
C VAL A 2 15.84 -16.67 32.90
N ARG A 3 15.20 -16.92 34.05
CA ARG A 3 13.77 -16.73 34.24
C ARG A 3 13.31 -15.27 34.29
N ASN A 4 14.17 -14.36 34.73
CA ASN A 4 13.82 -12.92 34.80
C ASN A 4 13.89 -12.25 33.42
N ASP A 5 14.83 -12.71 32.56
CA ASP A 5 15.00 -12.13 31.22
C ASP A 5 13.84 -12.50 30.27
N VAL A 6 13.31 -13.73 30.38
CA VAL A 6 12.15 -14.18 29.60
C VAL A 6 10.89 -13.37 29.97
N ASN A 7 10.66 -13.13 31.25
CA ASN A 7 9.51 -12.37 31.74
C ASN A 7 9.58 -10.89 31.28
N HIS A 8 10.77 -10.31 31.31
CA HIS A 8 10.98 -8.94 30.86
C HIS A 8 10.74 -8.76 29.36
N ASN A 9 11.19 -9.69 28.52
CA ASN A 9 10.97 -9.66 27.09
C ASN A 9 9.47 -9.81 26.72
N GLU A 10 8.75 -10.67 27.42
CA GLU A 10 7.29 -10.81 27.24
C GLU A 10 6.56 -9.52 27.64
N GLU A 11 6.97 -8.88 28.72
CA GLU A 11 6.38 -7.62 29.15
C GLU A 11 6.62 -6.49 28.15
N LEU A 12 7.84 -6.36 27.63
CA LEU A 12 8.17 -5.40 26.58
C LEU A 12 7.36 -5.64 25.30
N LYS A 13 7.16 -6.91 24.92
CA LYS A 13 6.32 -7.28 23.78
C LYS A 13 4.86 -6.84 23.96
N ARG A 14 4.31 -7.07 25.16
CA ARG A 14 2.94 -6.63 25.52
C ARG A 14 2.81 -5.12 25.52
N ILE A 15 3.76 -4.40 26.08
CA ILE A 15 3.79 -2.94 26.07
C ILE A 15 3.81 -2.42 24.63
N LYS A 16 4.64 -2.99 23.78
CA LYS A 16 4.71 -2.63 22.35
C LYS A 16 3.36 -2.86 21.65
N GLU A 17 2.74 -4.01 21.87
CA GLU A 17 1.42 -4.34 21.29
C GLU A 17 0.33 -3.35 21.77
N ILE A 18 0.27 -3.03 23.06
CA ILE A 18 -0.67 -2.05 23.61
C ILE A 18 -0.42 -0.68 22.98
N THR A 19 0.84 -0.28 22.84
CA THR A 19 1.20 1.01 22.23
C THR A 19 0.70 1.10 20.79
N TYR A 20 0.83 0.04 20.00
CA TYR A 20 0.36 -0.01 18.63
C TYR A 20 -1.18 0.05 18.54
N ARG A 21 -1.89 -0.65 19.43
CA ARG A 21 -3.35 -0.58 19.53
C ARG A 21 -3.83 0.82 19.89
N VAL A 22 -3.16 1.50 20.83
CA VAL A 22 -3.50 2.90 21.19
C VAL A 22 -3.26 3.85 20.01
N LYS A 23 -2.15 3.70 19.29
CA LYS A 23 -1.90 4.47 18.07
C LYS A 23 -2.99 4.27 17.04
N GLU A 24 -3.40 3.02 16.80
CA GLU A 24 -4.47 2.70 15.85
C GLU A 24 -5.82 3.33 16.24
N ILE A 25 -6.17 3.33 17.52
CA ILE A 25 -7.36 4.02 18.03
C ILE A 25 -7.27 5.52 17.76
N ASN A 26 -6.10 6.13 17.98
CA ASN A 26 -5.88 7.54 17.67
C ASN A 26 -6.01 7.81 16.16
N TYR A 27 -5.47 6.95 15.32
CA TYR A 27 -5.64 7.06 13.87
C TYR A 27 -7.11 6.95 13.45
N ALA A 28 -7.87 6.04 14.08
CA ALA A 28 -9.31 5.92 13.81
C ALA A 28 -10.06 7.22 14.14
N GLN A 29 -9.74 7.84 15.27
CA GLN A 29 -10.34 9.12 15.68
C GLN A 29 -9.93 10.24 14.73
N ILE A 30 -8.63 10.40 14.45
CA ILE A 30 -8.10 11.43 13.56
C ILE A 30 -8.68 11.26 12.15
N PHE A 31 -8.69 10.03 11.61
CA PHE A 31 -9.29 9.74 10.31
C PHE A 31 -10.75 10.15 10.25
N ASN A 32 -11.56 9.71 11.23
CA ASN A 32 -12.98 10.04 11.25
C ASN A 32 -13.22 11.56 11.36
N ASP A 33 -12.40 12.28 12.11
CA ASP A 33 -12.50 13.73 12.21
C ASP A 33 -12.08 14.42 10.91
N THR A 34 -10.97 13.96 10.28
CA THR A 34 -10.44 14.52 9.04
C THR A 34 -11.43 14.37 7.88
N VAL A 35 -12.07 13.21 7.74
CA VAL A 35 -12.95 12.93 6.59
C VAL A 35 -14.38 13.49 6.75
N LYS A 36 -14.72 14.12 7.89
CA LYS A 36 -16.09 14.65 8.11
C LYS A 36 -16.55 15.58 7.02
N GLU A 37 -15.69 16.52 6.65
CA GLU A 37 -15.96 17.55 5.65
C GLU A 37 -15.48 17.18 4.25
N SER A 38 -15.06 15.92 4.03
CA SER A 38 -14.58 15.49 2.73
C SER A 38 -15.70 15.59 1.68
N VAL A 39 -15.41 16.30 0.60
CA VAL A 39 -16.35 16.49 -0.52
C VAL A 39 -16.39 15.29 -1.46
N TRP A 40 -15.31 14.50 -1.52
CA TRP A 40 -15.21 13.36 -2.44
C TRP A 40 -15.39 12.01 -1.75
N LEU A 41 -15.04 11.85 -0.46
CA LEU A 41 -15.21 10.61 0.29
C LEU A 41 -16.59 10.57 0.95
N SER A 42 -17.61 10.14 0.21
CA SER A 42 -19.00 10.09 0.68
C SER A 42 -19.34 8.84 1.49
N LYS A 43 -18.81 7.67 1.10
CA LYS A 43 -19.03 6.40 1.78
C LYS A 43 -17.85 6.08 2.69
N LYS A 44 -18.08 6.12 4.00
CA LYS A 44 -17.05 5.98 5.05
C LYS A 44 -17.13 4.65 5.81
N ASN A 45 -17.90 3.68 5.29
CA ASN A 45 -18.11 2.37 5.92
C ASN A 45 -17.03 1.36 5.48
N PHE A 46 -15.84 1.51 6.00
CA PHE A 46 -14.73 0.60 5.78
C PHE A 46 -14.79 -0.56 6.78
N SER A 47 -14.56 -1.79 6.31
CA SER A 47 -14.44 -2.98 7.16
C SER A 47 -12.95 -3.22 7.45
N LEU A 48 -12.43 -2.51 8.44
CA LEU A 48 -11.01 -2.53 8.80
C LEU A 48 -10.80 -3.54 9.93
N ASN A 49 -10.28 -4.73 9.62
CA ASN A 49 -9.95 -5.78 10.59
C ASN A 49 -8.98 -6.81 10.01
N ASN A 50 -8.24 -7.47 10.88
CA ASN A 50 -7.30 -8.60 10.73
C ASN A 50 -6.48 -8.69 9.42
N SER A 51 -7.09 -8.95 8.27
CA SER A 51 -6.43 -9.04 6.95
C SER A 51 -6.70 -7.84 6.05
N ALA A 52 -7.48 -6.87 6.51
CA ALA A 52 -7.75 -5.63 5.80
C ALA A 52 -6.79 -4.51 6.22
N SER A 53 -6.80 -3.43 5.45
CA SER A 53 -6.12 -2.19 5.82
C SER A 53 -6.58 -1.66 7.19
N TYR A 54 -5.72 -0.94 7.88
CA TYR A 54 -6.00 -0.31 9.16
C TYR A 54 -6.18 1.21 9.01
N TYR A 55 -6.65 1.88 10.07
CA TYR A 55 -6.89 3.32 10.05
C TYR A 55 -5.63 4.16 9.84
N SER A 56 -4.46 3.67 10.27
CA SER A 56 -3.18 4.31 9.98
C SER A 56 -2.92 4.40 8.49
N PHE A 57 -3.19 3.33 7.74
CA PHE A 57 -3.07 3.34 6.28
C PHE A 57 -4.16 4.21 5.63
N MET A 58 -5.42 4.04 6.04
CA MET A 58 -6.54 4.80 5.48
C MET A 58 -6.37 6.31 5.67
N TYR A 59 -5.86 6.75 6.84
CA TYR A 59 -5.58 8.15 7.10
C TYR A 59 -4.47 8.69 6.20
N THR A 60 -3.35 7.95 6.11
CA THR A 60 -2.21 8.35 5.28
C THR A 60 -2.61 8.42 3.80
N LEU A 61 -3.32 7.40 3.31
CA LEU A 61 -3.80 7.37 1.92
C LEU A 61 -4.81 8.49 1.63
N TYR A 62 -5.75 8.73 2.56
CA TYR A 62 -6.70 9.83 2.41
C TYR A 62 -6.00 11.18 2.26
N ARG A 63 -5.01 11.46 3.12
CA ARG A 63 -4.22 12.70 3.05
C ARG A 63 -3.46 12.82 1.73
N ILE A 64 -2.86 11.73 1.26
CA ILE A 64 -2.18 11.71 -0.04
C ILE A 64 -3.19 12.05 -1.15
N LEU A 65 -4.33 11.37 -1.21
CA LEU A 65 -5.35 11.61 -2.22
C LEU A 65 -5.89 13.05 -2.19
N ASP A 66 -6.16 13.58 -0.99
CA ASP A 66 -6.78 14.89 -0.80
C ASP A 66 -5.80 16.04 -1.10
N GLU A 67 -4.53 15.93 -0.68
CA GLU A 67 -3.56 17.00 -0.75
C GLU A 67 -2.66 16.95 -1.99
N VAL A 68 -2.33 15.76 -2.52
CA VAL A 68 -1.55 15.59 -3.76
C VAL A 68 -2.44 15.71 -4.99
N GLN A 69 -3.67 15.23 -4.91
CA GLN A 69 -4.64 15.16 -6.01
C GLN A 69 -4.08 14.44 -7.25
N PRO A 70 -3.63 13.17 -7.10
CA PRO A 70 -2.99 12.43 -8.17
C PRO A 70 -3.92 12.23 -9.37
N LYS A 71 -3.32 12.19 -10.58
CA LYS A 71 -4.06 12.01 -11.83
C LYS A 71 -3.99 10.58 -12.37
N ASN A 72 -2.87 9.90 -12.14
CA ASN A 72 -2.68 8.53 -12.60
C ASN A 72 -2.30 7.64 -11.42
N ILE A 73 -3.24 6.85 -10.97
CA ILE A 73 -3.12 6.03 -9.76
C ILE A 73 -2.97 4.58 -10.17
N LEU A 74 -1.95 3.90 -9.64
CA LEU A 74 -1.83 2.45 -9.69
C LEU A 74 -2.05 1.89 -8.28
N GLU A 75 -2.97 0.94 -8.16
CA GLU A 75 -3.21 0.20 -6.92
C GLU A 75 -2.95 -1.29 -7.15
N LEU A 76 -2.03 -1.85 -6.40
CA LEU A 76 -1.70 -3.28 -6.41
C LEU A 76 -2.39 -3.95 -5.24
N GLY A 77 -3.38 -4.80 -5.56
CA GLY A 77 -4.29 -5.43 -4.60
C GLY A 77 -5.63 -4.69 -4.48
N LEU A 78 -6.71 -5.43 -4.57
CA LEU A 78 -8.09 -4.93 -4.49
C LEU A 78 -8.63 -5.11 -3.06
N GLY A 79 -9.00 -4.02 -2.39
CA GLY A 79 -9.44 -4.12 -0.99
C GLY A 79 -10.22 -2.92 -0.45
N GLN A 80 -10.05 -2.66 0.85
CA GLN A 80 -10.73 -1.53 1.48
C GLN A 80 -10.18 -0.19 0.99
N THR A 81 -8.91 -0.11 0.63
CA THR A 81 -8.28 1.04 -0.01
C THR A 81 -8.94 1.37 -1.33
N SER A 82 -9.30 0.35 -2.12
CA SER A 82 -9.98 0.51 -3.40
C SER A 82 -11.39 1.12 -3.29
N LYS A 83 -12.05 0.97 -2.13
CA LYS A 83 -13.30 1.72 -1.86
C LYS A 83 -13.05 3.22 -1.70
N MET A 84 -11.86 3.61 -1.30
CA MET A 84 -11.48 5.02 -1.20
C MET A 84 -11.02 5.56 -2.55
N THR A 85 -10.11 4.86 -3.23
CA THR A 85 -9.54 5.29 -4.52
C THR A 85 -10.60 5.35 -5.63
N THR A 86 -11.57 4.43 -5.65
CA THR A 86 -12.70 4.48 -6.60
C THR A 86 -13.64 5.66 -6.34
N GLN A 87 -13.87 6.07 -5.08
CA GLN A 87 -14.63 7.28 -4.78
C GLN A 87 -13.87 8.54 -5.18
N TYR A 88 -12.54 8.54 -5.00
CA TYR A 88 -11.67 9.61 -5.45
C TYR A 88 -11.75 9.75 -6.99
N ALA A 89 -11.52 8.68 -7.73
CA ALA A 89 -11.59 8.67 -9.19
C ALA A 89 -12.97 9.08 -9.72
N LYS A 90 -14.05 8.69 -9.03
CA LYS A 90 -15.41 9.13 -9.36
C LYS A 90 -15.61 10.64 -9.23
N TYR A 91 -15.03 11.25 -8.20
CA TYR A 91 -15.16 12.69 -7.96
C TYR A 91 -14.24 13.49 -8.88
N TYR A 92 -13.00 13.06 -9.03
CA TYR A 92 -12.00 13.64 -9.93
C TYR A 92 -12.01 12.87 -11.25
N ASN A 93 -12.97 13.15 -12.11
CA ASN A 93 -13.21 12.41 -13.36
C ASN A 93 -12.10 12.57 -14.42
N ASP A 94 -11.15 13.47 -14.21
CA ASP A 94 -9.94 13.66 -14.99
C ASP A 94 -8.75 12.85 -14.44
N SER A 95 -8.94 12.09 -13.36
CA SER A 95 -7.98 11.11 -12.88
C SER A 95 -8.24 9.72 -13.49
N HIS A 96 -7.22 8.89 -13.54
CA HIS A 96 -7.27 7.50 -13.98
C HIS A 96 -6.78 6.58 -12.87
N LEU A 97 -7.55 5.53 -12.56
CA LEU A 97 -7.20 4.52 -11.57
C LEU A 97 -7.08 3.14 -12.22
N LEU A 98 -5.90 2.55 -12.16
CA LEU A 98 -5.65 1.17 -12.53
C LEU A 98 -5.46 0.32 -11.28
N ILE A 99 -6.29 -0.71 -11.10
CA ILE A 99 -6.18 -1.70 -10.01
C ILE A 99 -5.76 -3.04 -10.60
N ILE A 100 -4.73 -3.67 -10.06
CA ILE A 100 -4.29 -5.01 -10.46
C ILE A 100 -4.49 -5.97 -9.30
N GLU A 101 -5.24 -7.06 -9.55
CA GLU A 101 -5.63 -8.05 -8.56
C GLU A 101 -5.43 -9.47 -9.12
N GLY A 102 -5.05 -10.42 -8.24
CA GLY A 102 -4.79 -11.82 -8.63
C GLY A 102 -6.03 -12.71 -8.62
N ASP A 103 -7.01 -12.42 -7.81
CA ASP A 103 -8.19 -13.27 -7.58
C ASP A 103 -9.42 -12.76 -8.34
N GLN A 104 -9.78 -13.45 -9.43
CA GLN A 104 -10.95 -13.11 -10.24
C GLN A 104 -12.26 -13.18 -9.43
N LEU A 105 -12.41 -14.15 -8.54
CA LEU A 105 -13.63 -14.24 -7.72
C LEU A 105 -13.75 -13.05 -6.76
N TRP A 106 -12.60 -12.57 -6.26
CA TRP A 106 -12.56 -11.37 -5.43
C TRP A 106 -12.94 -10.13 -6.23
N ILE A 107 -12.42 -9.98 -7.46
CA ILE A 107 -12.78 -8.90 -8.38
C ILE A 107 -14.30 -8.90 -8.64
N ASP A 108 -14.88 -10.05 -8.99
CA ASP A 108 -16.32 -10.17 -9.28
C ASP A 108 -17.18 -9.77 -8.08
N ASN A 109 -16.80 -10.25 -6.88
CA ASN A 109 -17.49 -9.91 -5.63
C ASN A 109 -17.39 -8.45 -5.25
N PHE A 110 -16.24 -7.83 -5.52
CA PHE A 110 -16.00 -6.43 -5.19
C PHE A 110 -16.69 -5.50 -6.18
N SER A 111 -16.54 -5.75 -7.47
CA SER A 111 -17.11 -4.94 -8.56
C SER A 111 -18.64 -4.90 -8.51
N ASN A 112 -19.30 -6.00 -8.12
CA ASN A 112 -20.75 -6.03 -7.94
C ASN A 112 -21.26 -5.10 -6.81
N LYS A 113 -20.38 -4.64 -5.92
CA LYS A 113 -20.72 -3.75 -4.79
C LYS A 113 -20.34 -2.29 -5.05
N LEU A 114 -19.57 -2.04 -6.10
CA LEU A 114 -19.11 -0.72 -6.50
C LEU A 114 -19.69 -0.33 -7.86
N ASN A 115 -20.03 0.94 -7.99
CA ASN A 115 -20.23 1.53 -9.31
C ASN A 115 -18.84 1.87 -9.85
N ILE A 116 -18.34 1.05 -10.76
CA ILE A 116 -17.05 1.31 -11.43
C ILE A 116 -17.28 2.37 -12.51
N GLU A 117 -16.59 3.49 -12.42
CA GLU A 117 -16.66 4.57 -13.40
C GLU A 117 -15.71 4.27 -14.58
N SER A 118 -15.90 4.97 -15.70
CA SER A 118 -15.16 4.72 -16.94
C SER A 118 -13.65 5.05 -16.88
N ASN A 119 -13.23 5.76 -15.85
CA ASN A 119 -11.81 6.08 -15.58
C ASN A 119 -11.18 5.16 -14.54
N VAL A 120 -11.82 4.03 -14.23
CA VAL A 120 -11.33 3.00 -13.32
C VAL A 120 -11.23 1.67 -14.06
N ASP A 121 -10.04 1.15 -14.18
CA ASP A 121 -9.75 -0.18 -14.72
C ASP A 121 -9.37 -1.15 -13.61
N ILE A 122 -10.01 -2.31 -13.58
CA ILE A 122 -9.63 -3.42 -12.70
C ILE A 122 -9.18 -4.59 -13.59
N VAL A 123 -7.92 -4.97 -13.46
CA VAL A 123 -7.27 -5.98 -14.31
C VAL A 123 -6.84 -7.17 -13.48
N GLN A 124 -7.30 -8.37 -13.87
CA GLN A 124 -6.81 -9.60 -13.28
C GLN A 124 -5.44 -9.96 -13.86
N ARG A 125 -4.49 -10.32 -13.00
CA ARG A 125 -3.21 -10.90 -13.36
C ARG A 125 -2.84 -12.01 -12.38
N ASP A 126 -2.49 -13.18 -12.90
CA ASP A 126 -1.97 -14.28 -12.07
C ASP A 126 -0.72 -13.85 -11.31
N VAL A 127 -0.54 -14.44 -10.13
CA VAL A 127 0.66 -14.21 -9.33
C VAL A 127 1.65 -15.35 -9.54
N GLU A 128 2.92 -15.01 -9.66
CA GLU A 128 4.01 -15.98 -9.73
C GLU A 128 5.14 -15.63 -8.75
N THR A 129 5.90 -16.66 -8.36
CA THR A 129 7.17 -16.47 -7.65
C THR A 129 8.31 -16.41 -8.66
N PHE A 130 9.34 -15.64 -8.37
CA PHE A 130 10.58 -15.64 -9.13
C PHE A 130 11.76 -15.31 -8.22
N THR A 131 12.94 -15.85 -8.58
CA THR A 131 14.16 -15.63 -7.82
C THR A 131 14.91 -14.42 -8.35
N TYR A 132 15.24 -13.48 -7.48
CA TYR A 132 16.09 -12.32 -7.74
C TYR A 132 17.13 -12.18 -6.63
N ASN A 133 18.43 -12.18 -6.98
CA ASN A 133 19.55 -12.14 -6.04
C ASN A 133 19.42 -13.19 -4.92
N ASP A 134 19.19 -14.45 -5.30
CA ASP A 134 19.00 -15.61 -4.40
C ASP A 134 17.83 -15.47 -3.40
N THR A 135 16.94 -14.51 -3.63
CA THR A 135 15.74 -14.29 -2.83
C THR A 135 14.48 -14.56 -3.66
N GLU A 136 13.55 -15.29 -3.10
CA GLU A 136 12.24 -15.48 -3.71
C GLU A 136 11.37 -14.23 -3.55
N ASN A 137 10.66 -13.88 -4.62
CA ASN A 137 9.81 -12.70 -4.71
C ASN A 137 8.48 -13.05 -5.35
N LEU A 138 7.49 -12.20 -5.16
CA LEU A 138 6.19 -12.28 -5.82
C LEU A 138 6.02 -11.17 -6.86
N ARG A 139 5.34 -11.50 -7.96
CA ARG A 139 4.90 -10.52 -8.93
C ARG A 139 3.62 -10.95 -9.64
N PHE A 140 2.88 -10.00 -10.15
CA PHE A 140 1.83 -10.24 -11.13
C PHE A 140 2.47 -10.54 -12.49
N LYS A 141 1.97 -11.57 -13.18
CA LYS A 141 2.37 -11.89 -14.54
C LYS A 141 1.89 -10.83 -15.53
N ASP A 142 2.59 -10.68 -16.63
CA ASP A 142 2.21 -9.78 -17.73
C ASP A 142 1.88 -8.37 -17.24
N PHE A 143 2.60 -7.93 -16.19
CA PHE A 143 2.37 -6.67 -15.49
C PHE A 143 2.60 -5.47 -16.41
N ASP A 144 3.64 -5.51 -17.23
CA ASP A 144 3.99 -4.45 -18.18
C ASP A 144 2.91 -4.27 -19.26
N GLU A 145 2.19 -5.33 -19.61
CA GLU A 145 1.02 -5.23 -20.52
C GLU A 145 -0.14 -4.48 -19.85
N ALA A 146 -0.35 -4.70 -18.55
CA ALA A 146 -1.41 -4.02 -17.82
C ALA A 146 -1.10 -2.55 -17.59
N THR A 147 0.15 -2.19 -17.31
CA THR A 147 0.57 -0.82 -17.04
C THR A 147 0.83 -0.02 -18.31
N GLY A 148 1.22 -0.69 -19.41
CA GLY A 148 1.54 -0.06 -20.69
C GLY A 148 2.55 1.09 -20.53
N ASP A 149 2.33 2.18 -21.27
CA ASP A 149 3.14 3.40 -21.21
C ASP A 149 2.65 4.43 -20.18
N ASN A 150 1.69 4.06 -19.32
CA ASN A 150 1.16 4.96 -18.30
C ASN A 150 2.24 5.41 -17.33
N LYS A 151 2.19 6.69 -16.94
CA LYS A 151 3.05 7.27 -15.91
C LYS A 151 2.21 7.51 -14.66
N PHE A 152 2.56 6.86 -13.56
CA PHE A 152 1.82 6.93 -12.31
C PHE A 152 2.44 7.96 -11.37
N ASP A 153 1.61 8.84 -10.85
CA ASP A 153 1.95 9.82 -9.82
C ASP A 153 1.57 9.36 -8.41
N LEU A 154 0.70 8.33 -8.28
CA LEU A 154 0.48 7.60 -7.04
C LEU A 154 0.54 6.09 -7.28
N ILE A 155 1.39 5.39 -6.52
CA ILE A 155 1.50 3.93 -6.53
C ILE A 155 1.18 3.42 -5.13
N ILE A 156 0.15 2.57 -5.01
CA ILE A 156 -0.31 1.94 -3.77
C ILE A 156 0.02 0.46 -3.83
N ILE A 157 0.77 -0.04 -2.85
CA ILE A 157 1.24 -1.43 -2.82
C ILE A 157 0.62 -2.14 -1.60
N ASP A 158 -0.49 -2.84 -1.83
CA ASP A 158 -1.17 -3.70 -0.85
C ASP A 158 -1.40 -5.13 -1.40
N GLY A 159 -0.76 -5.45 -2.51
CA GLY A 159 -0.80 -6.74 -3.21
C GLY A 159 0.45 -6.98 -4.04
N PRO A 160 0.63 -8.22 -4.54
CA PRO A 160 -0.09 -9.44 -4.14
C PRO A 160 0.16 -9.81 -2.67
N GLN A 161 -0.58 -10.80 -2.15
CA GLN A 161 -0.39 -11.27 -0.78
C GLN A 161 1.06 -11.66 -0.54
N GLY A 162 1.77 -10.92 0.33
CA GLY A 162 3.21 -11.00 0.52
C GLY A 162 3.69 -12.16 1.40
N PHE A 163 2.79 -13.06 1.86
CA PHE A 163 3.17 -14.20 2.68
C PHE A 163 2.42 -15.46 2.26
N ILE A 164 3.06 -16.62 2.44
CA ILE A 164 2.44 -17.94 2.30
C ILE A 164 2.59 -18.66 3.62
N SER A 165 1.47 -19.09 4.22
CA SER A 165 1.47 -20.00 5.36
C SER A 165 1.73 -21.43 4.87
N VAL A 166 2.87 -21.99 5.25
CA VAL A 166 3.19 -23.40 4.98
C VAL A 166 3.00 -24.18 6.29
N PRO A 167 2.22 -25.27 6.32
CA PRO A 167 1.84 -25.96 7.55
C PRO A 167 3.00 -26.47 8.41
N GLU A 168 4.18 -26.67 7.83
CA GLU A 168 5.37 -27.23 8.49
C GLU A 168 6.54 -26.23 8.63
N PHE A 169 6.39 -25.01 8.12
CA PHE A 169 7.42 -23.98 8.12
C PHE A 169 6.85 -22.64 8.56
N HIS A 170 7.71 -21.77 9.06
CA HIS A 170 7.37 -20.39 9.36
C HIS A 170 6.82 -19.67 8.12
N GLU A 171 5.99 -18.67 8.34
CA GLU A 171 5.48 -17.81 7.27
C GLU A 171 6.64 -17.29 6.42
N LEU A 172 6.58 -17.55 5.11
CA LEU A 172 7.54 -17.01 4.16
C LEU A 172 7.07 -15.62 3.75
N GLU A 173 7.95 -14.64 3.91
CA GLU A 173 7.70 -13.26 3.52
C GLU A 173 8.41 -12.97 2.19
N TYR A 174 7.62 -12.75 1.15
CA TYR A 174 8.12 -12.42 -0.18
C TYR A 174 8.11 -10.93 -0.44
N SER A 175 9.08 -10.44 -1.20
CA SER A 175 9.05 -9.07 -1.70
C SER A 175 8.00 -8.93 -2.81
N ARG A 176 7.29 -7.80 -2.85
CA ARG A 176 6.32 -7.41 -3.88
C ARG A 176 7.05 -6.65 -4.99
N SER A 177 7.54 -7.36 -5.99
CA SER A 177 8.60 -6.86 -6.88
C SER A 177 8.13 -6.10 -8.12
N ASN A 178 6.83 -6.10 -8.45
CA ASN A 178 6.33 -5.35 -9.62
C ASN A 178 6.70 -3.87 -9.59
N VAL A 179 6.75 -3.25 -8.40
CA VAL A 179 7.11 -1.84 -8.27
C VAL A 179 8.52 -1.52 -8.80
N TRP A 180 9.41 -2.51 -8.86
CA TRP A 180 10.78 -2.28 -9.32
C TRP A 180 10.83 -1.91 -10.81
N SER A 181 10.04 -2.59 -11.67
CA SER A 181 9.96 -2.25 -13.10
C SER A 181 9.29 -0.88 -13.34
N LEU A 182 8.39 -0.46 -12.45
CA LEU A 182 7.74 0.84 -12.55
C LEU A 182 8.72 2.02 -12.42
N ILE A 183 9.77 1.87 -11.61
CA ILE A 183 10.78 2.92 -11.43
C ILE A 183 11.51 3.22 -12.75
N ASP A 184 11.64 2.22 -13.61
CA ASP A 184 12.27 2.36 -14.92
C ASP A 184 11.35 2.97 -15.97
N ASN A 185 10.09 2.52 -16.00
CA ASN A 185 9.22 2.70 -17.15
C ASN A 185 7.97 3.54 -16.88
N ASN A 186 7.43 3.53 -15.66
CA ASN A 186 6.07 4.00 -15.39
C ASN A 186 5.99 5.05 -14.27
N LEU A 187 7.11 5.51 -13.72
CA LEU A 187 7.11 6.55 -12.71
C LEU A 187 6.90 7.92 -13.36
N ALA A 188 6.02 8.74 -12.81
CA ALA A 188 5.87 10.14 -13.18
C ALA A 188 7.04 10.97 -12.63
N ASP A 189 7.24 12.20 -13.14
CA ASP A 189 8.30 13.11 -12.67
C ASP A 189 8.11 13.46 -11.19
N GLU A 190 6.86 13.72 -10.78
CA GLU A 190 6.48 13.87 -9.38
C GLU A 190 5.58 12.68 -8.98
N PHE A 191 5.89 12.06 -7.85
CA PHE A 191 5.24 10.81 -7.46
C PHE A 191 5.16 10.61 -5.93
N VAL A 192 4.23 9.75 -5.55
CA VAL A 192 4.15 9.15 -4.22
C VAL A 192 4.03 7.63 -4.37
N ILE A 193 4.81 6.89 -3.61
CA ILE A 193 4.73 5.42 -3.48
C ILE A 193 4.42 5.09 -2.03
N ILE A 194 3.36 4.35 -1.77
CA ILE A 194 2.97 3.89 -0.42
C ILE A 194 2.83 2.38 -0.41
N ILE A 195 3.41 1.73 0.60
CA ILE A 195 3.28 0.28 0.84
C ILE A 195 2.69 0.02 2.22
N ASP A 196 1.74 -0.94 2.30
CA ASP A 196 1.24 -1.49 3.58
C ASP A 196 2.13 -2.64 4.07
N ASP A 197 1.90 -3.09 5.30
CA ASP A 197 2.60 -4.22 5.92
C ASP A 197 4.14 -4.05 6.04
N TYR A 198 4.64 -2.83 6.13
CA TYR A 198 6.09 -2.56 6.16
C TYR A 198 6.80 -3.09 7.41
N ASP A 199 6.07 -3.61 8.39
CA ASP A 199 6.63 -4.38 9.50
C ASP A 199 7.20 -5.74 9.05
N ARG A 200 6.77 -6.28 7.90
CA ARG A 200 7.28 -7.53 7.32
C ARG A 200 8.59 -7.35 6.57
N GLN A 201 9.38 -8.41 6.52
CA GLN A 201 10.69 -8.36 5.85
C GLN A 201 10.58 -8.24 4.33
N GLY A 202 9.59 -8.88 3.72
CA GLY A 202 9.36 -8.81 2.27
C GLY A 202 9.12 -7.37 1.80
N GLU A 203 8.24 -6.65 2.49
CA GLU A 203 7.92 -5.25 2.19
C GLU A 203 9.11 -4.30 2.43
N LYS A 204 9.92 -4.56 3.48
CA LYS A 204 11.18 -3.83 3.70
C LYS A 204 12.16 -4.05 2.55
N ASN A 205 12.30 -5.29 2.08
CA ASN A 205 13.16 -5.62 0.93
C ASN A 205 12.62 -4.95 -0.35
N THR A 206 11.30 -4.95 -0.54
CA THR A 206 10.64 -4.26 -1.67
C THR A 206 11.04 -2.78 -1.72
N MET A 207 10.87 -2.06 -0.60
CA MET A 207 11.14 -0.62 -0.56
C MET A 207 12.64 -0.30 -0.53
N ALA A 208 13.47 -1.14 0.06
CA ALA A 208 14.93 -0.98 -0.01
C ALA A 208 15.43 -1.00 -1.46
N ARG A 209 14.89 -1.91 -2.28
CA ARG A 209 15.24 -1.96 -3.72
C ARG A 209 14.66 -0.77 -4.49
N VAL A 210 13.48 -0.30 -4.17
CA VAL A 210 12.92 0.95 -4.74
C VAL A 210 13.84 2.13 -4.47
N GLU A 211 14.27 2.31 -3.22
CA GLU A 211 15.20 3.40 -2.87
C GLU A 211 16.56 3.28 -3.59
N GLU A 212 17.07 2.05 -3.73
CA GLU A 212 18.30 1.81 -4.48
C GLU A 212 18.16 2.23 -5.94
N LEU A 213 17.09 1.82 -6.61
CA LEU A 213 16.79 2.19 -8.01
C LEU A 213 16.63 3.71 -8.17
N LEU A 214 15.94 4.37 -7.26
CA LEU A 214 15.83 5.84 -7.29
C LEU A 214 17.18 6.52 -7.15
N ARG A 215 18.07 6.03 -6.26
CA ARG A 215 19.44 6.55 -6.11
C ARG A 215 20.29 6.29 -7.35
N GLU A 216 20.23 5.10 -7.95
CA GLU A 216 20.90 4.75 -9.21
C GLU A 216 20.53 5.73 -10.33
N LYS A 217 19.25 6.11 -10.40
CA LYS A 217 18.73 7.10 -11.35
C LYS A 217 18.97 8.56 -10.95
N LYS A 218 19.53 8.81 -9.78
CA LYS A 218 19.74 10.15 -9.20
C LYS A 218 18.44 10.93 -9.02
N ILE A 219 17.34 10.23 -8.74
CA ILE A 219 16.05 10.85 -8.41
C ILE A 219 16.09 11.20 -6.92
N GLU A 220 15.86 12.46 -6.59
CA GLU A 220 15.74 12.92 -5.21
C GLU A 220 14.38 12.51 -4.66
N PHE A 221 14.39 11.95 -3.44
CA PHE A 221 13.16 11.52 -2.77
C PHE A 221 13.25 11.73 -1.26
N TYR A 222 12.10 11.78 -0.64
CA TYR A 222 11.89 11.86 0.80
C TYR A 222 11.03 10.68 1.23
N ASN A 223 11.14 10.26 2.49
CA ASN A 223 10.35 9.15 3.01
C ASN A 223 9.87 9.41 4.43
N PHE A 224 8.84 8.69 4.82
CA PHE A 224 8.41 8.60 6.22
C PHE A 224 7.72 7.26 6.47
N LYS A 225 7.54 6.96 7.76
CA LYS A 225 6.88 5.77 8.22
C LYS A 225 5.69 6.12 9.12
N SER A 226 4.51 5.66 8.75
CA SER A 226 3.33 5.66 9.60
C SER A 226 3.28 4.35 10.39
N THR A 227 2.87 4.41 11.65
CA THR A 227 2.85 3.23 12.54
C THR A 227 1.58 3.21 13.37
N GLY A 228 0.67 2.30 13.02
CA GLY A 228 -0.50 1.88 13.79
C GLY A 228 -0.36 0.44 14.27
N LEU A 229 -1.35 -0.41 14.02
CA LEU A 229 -1.24 -1.87 14.21
C LEU A 229 -0.32 -2.51 13.19
N LYS A 230 -0.25 -1.93 11.98
CA LYS A 230 0.72 -2.22 10.95
C LYS A 230 1.60 -1.01 10.72
N GLU A 231 2.69 -1.19 10.00
CA GLU A 231 3.54 -0.09 9.55
C GLU A 231 3.29 0.14 8.05
N GLN A 232 3.25 1.41 7.66
CA GLN A 232 3.27 1.84 6.26
C GLN A 232 4.55 2.60 5.99
N TYR A 233 5.06 2.47 4.78
CA TYR A 233 6.20 3.24 4.32
C TYR A 233 5.85 4.03 3.08
N VAL A 234 6.22 5.30 3.07
CA VAL A 234 5.91 6.23 2.00
C VAL A 234 7.19 6.84 1.47
N ILE A 235 7.32 6.85 0.14
CA ILE A 235 8.35 7.60 -0.58
C ILE A 235 7.65 8.64 -1.44
N CYS A 236 8.17 9.86 -1.48
CA CYS A 236 7.69 10.92 -2.35
C CYS A 236 8.84 11.68 -3.01
N SER A 237 8.57 12.20 -4.20
CA SER A 237 9.50 13.08 -4.95
C SER A 237 9.63 14.44 -4.29
N SER A 238 10.57 15.25 -4.80
CA SER A 238 10.86 16.59 -4.27
C SER A 238 9.66 17.53 -4.31
N GLY A 239 8.85 17.48 -5.37
CA GLY A 239 7.66 18.33 -5.49
C GLY A 239 6.57 17.97 -4.47
N TYR A 240 6.55 16.73 -4.01
CA TYR A 240 5.62 16.25 -2.98
C TYR A 240 6.27 16.07 -1.60
N ARG A 241 7.38 16.76 -1.35
CA ARG A 241 8.11 16.68 -0.07
C ARG A 241 7.24 16.89 1.16
N PHE A 242 6.19 17.70 1.07
CA PHE A 242 5.27 17.96 2.19
C PHE A 242 4.57 16.67 2.67
N VAL A 243 4.41 15.65 1.81
CA VAL A 243 3.88 14.34 2.18
C VAL A 243 4.73 13.65 3.26
N SER A 244 6.04 13.91 3.29
CA SER A 244 6.92 13.32 4.31
C SER A 244 6.68 13.82 5.74
N TRP A 245 5.72 14.72 5.94
CA TRP A 245 5.36 15.27 7.25
C TRP A 245 3.94 14.88 7.71
N PHE A 246 3.29 13.93 7.05
CA PHE A 246 1.94 13.45 7.38
C PHE A 246 1.85 12.64 8.69
#